data_dd3ea0b6ddd684fd409365dfe3a68795
#
_entry.id   dd3ea0b6ddd684fd409365dfe3a68795
#
_cell.length_a   1.000
_cell.length_b   1.000
_cell.length_c   1.000
_cell.angle_alpha   90.00
_cell.angle_beta   90.00
_cell.angle_gamma   90.00
#
_symmetry.space_group_name_H-M   'P 1'
#
loop_
_entity.id
_entity.type
_entity.pdbx_description
1 polymer ?
#
loop_
_entity_poly.entity_id
_entity_poly.type
_entity_poly.pdbx_seq_one_letter_code
_entity_poly.pdbx_strand_id
1 'polypeptide(L)'
;MRLYQIQPREYSMLIFAFSLSGGISAFLAAFYIDSYDRKTVLLTAFFFFALGSILCSFANTYHLMLFARFFTGLFGGLLGGVSTAYISDMVPYERRGKAMGILNLGFGLASIVGIPFAIFICEHMDVFWPFRMIGILSLLTLIPAILYLPKMRDHIPPDTNSIKDIALAIASLVVYPFTYYLFPDLKIKLQSHISKIAEVLQVLKDRNLQNALMFGFFLVLGHFMFISFINPYLVGNLGFKLEDTKWMYIVGGISVSLTSPTIGKFIDTLGKLKSFRILILLSFIPILVISHIHEASIMMALLICAFMFIFNSGRMIAAQTLITGAPSEEQRGKFLVIRSSLIEMSEGFSALIGGLILTRDEVTGHLQNYNYIAYIAVLIGILCIYLASKIEVNSE
;
A
#
# COMPACT_ATOMS: atom_id res chain seq x y z
N MET A 1 4.44 -20.17 3.18
CA MET A 1 5.65 -20.89 3.64
C MET A 1 5.50 -22.40 3.53
N ARG A 2 4.46 -23.02 4.10
CA ARG A 2 4.31 -24.51 4.08
C ARG A 2 4.24 -25.12 2.68
N LEU A 3 3.56 -24.49 1.73
CA LEU A 3 3.35 -25.02 0.37
C LEU A 3 4.65 -25.24 -0.41
N TYR A 4 5.55 -24.26 -0.40
CA TYR A 4 6.84 -24.33 -1.12
C TYR A 4 7.99 -24.72 -0.21
N GLN A 5 7.74 -25.04 1.07
CA GLN A 5 8.75 -25.31 2.11
C GLN A 5 9.80 -24.18 2.21
N ILE A 6 9.37 -22.92 2.02
CA ILE A 6 10.24 -21.75 1.99
C ILE A 6 10.44 -21.13 3.35
N GLN A 7 11.62 -20.52 3.51
CA GLN A 7 11.99 -19.75 4.69
C GLN A 7 11.29 -18.36 4.72
N PRO A 8 11.23 -17.68 5.88
CA PRO A 8 10.65 -16.35 5.98
C PRO A 8 11.22 -15.34 4.98
N ARG A 9 12.52 -15.43 4.68
CA ARG A 9 13.21 -14.60 3.67
C ARG A 9 12.60 -14.77 2.28
N GLU A 10 12.36 -15.99 1.84
CA GLU A 10 11.78 -16.27 0.52
C GLU A 10 10.31 -15.86 0.46
N TYR A 11 9.57 -16.04 1.56
CA TYR A 11 8.19 -15.55 1.67
C TYR A 11 8.14 -14.01 1.56
N SER A 12 9.05 -13.32 2.23
CA SER A 12 9.12 -11.86 2.17
C SER A 12 9.46 -11.33 0.79
N MET A 13 10.25 -12.09 -0.01
CA MET A 13 10.55 -11.74 -1.40
C MET A 13 9.31 -11.73 -2.29
N LEU A 14 8.32 -12.59 -2.03
CA LEU A 14 7.05 -12.58 -2.77
C LEU A 14 6.24 -11.30 -2.51
N ILE A 15 6.25 -10.81 -1.27
CA ILE A 15 5.61 -9.55 -0.89
C ILE A 15 6.40 -8.37 -1.48
N PHE A 16 7.72 -8.39 -1.31
CA PHE A 16 8.61 -7.36 -1.82
C PHE A 16 8.50 -7.17 -3.33
N ALA A 17 8.49 -8.27 -4.10
CA ALA A 17 8.38 -8.23 -5.55
C ALA A 17 7.08 -7.53 -6.00
N PHE A 18 5.96 -7.84 -5.35
CA PHE A 18 4.67 -7.19 -5.62
C PHE A 18 4.70 -5.70 -5.30
N SER A 19 5.09 -5.34 -4.08
CA SER A 19 5.06 -3.95 -3.62
C SER A 19 6.11 -3.08 -4.29
N LEU A 20 7.31 -3.62 -4.55
CA LEU A 20 8.35 -2.88 -5.28
C LEU A 20 7.92 -2.57 -6.71
N SER A 21 7.40 -3.57 -7.43
CA SER A 21 6.91 -3.37 -8.80
C SER A 21 5.73 -2.40 -8.85
N GLY A 22 4.83 -2.46 -7.86
CA GLY A 22 3.73 -1.52 -7.68
C GLY A 22 4.20 -0.10 -7.43
N GLY A 23 5.15 0.08 -6.54
CA GLY A 23 5.75 1.39 -6.24
C GLY A 23 6.46 2.01 -7.44
N ILE A 24 7.25 1.22 -8.18
CA ILE A 24 7.92 1.66 -9.42
C ILE A 24 6.87 2.06 -10.46
N SER A 25 5.86 1.23 -10.68
CA SER A 25 4.81 1.47 -11.64
C SER A 25 3.98 2.72 -11.31
N ALA A 26 3.60 2.90 -10.04
CA ALA A 26 2.90 4.08 -9.56
C ALA A 26 3.74 5.36 -9.75
N PHE A 27 5.05 5.30 -9.46
CA PHE A 27 5.96 6.43 -9.69
C PHE A 27 6.06 6.80 -11.17
N LEU A 28 6.26 5.79 -12.03
CA LEU A 28 6.34 6.01 -13.47
C LEU A 28 5.03 6.56 -14.02
N ALA A 29 3.89 6.10 -13.51
CA ALA A 29 2.57 6.58 -13.93
C ALA A 29 2.40 8.09 -13.75
N ALA A 30 3.02 8.70 -12.73
CA ALA A 30 2.98 10.14 -12.49
C ALA A 30 3.41 10.97 -13.70
N PHE A 31 4.25 10.42 -14.56
CA PHE A 31 4.78 11.13 -15.73
C PHE A 31 3.93 11.01 -16.99
N TYR A 32 3.11 9.96 -17.11
CA TYR A 32 2.36 9.71 -18.34
C TYR A 32 0.84 9.62 -18.16
N ILE A 33 0.35 9.48 -16.95
CA ILE A 33 -1.08 9.24 -16.68
C ILE A 33 -1.98 10.37 -17.21
N ASP A 34 -1.49 11.60 -17.18
CA ASP A 34 -2.21 12.78 -17.68
C ASP A 34 -2.24 12.87 -19.20
N SER A 35 -1.52 12.01 -19.92
CA SER A 35 -1.50 11.95 -21.38
C SER A 35 -2.49 10.94 -21.96
N TYR A 36 -3.22 10.21 -21.11
CA TYR A 36 -4.15 9.15 -21.53
C TYR A 36 -5.52 9.31 -20.92
N ASP A 37 -6.52 8.78 -21.65
CA ASP A 37 -7.87 8.62 -21.11
C ASP A 37 -7.83 7.74 -19.84
N ARG A 38 -8.20 8.34 -18.71
CA ARG A 38 -8.19 7.71 -17.39
C ARG A 38 -8.97 6.39 -17.36
N LYS A 39 -10.10 6.32 -18.09
CA LYS A 39 -10.87 5.08 -18.22
C LYS A 39 -10.04 3.99 -18.89
N THR A 40 -9.38 4.30 -19.99
CA THR A 40 -8.58 3.32 -20.73
C THR A 40 -7.43 2.80 -19.87
N VAL A 41 -6.70 3.69 -19.17
CA VAL A 41 -5.60 3.29 -18.28
C VAL A 41 -6.12 2.42 -17.14
N LEU A 42 -7.24 2.80 -16.51
CA LEU A 42 -7.85 2.03 -15.42
C LEU A 42 -8.25 0.62 -15.87
N LEU A 43 -8.97 0.51 -16.98
CA LEU A 43 -9.44 -0.78 -17.52
C LEU A 43 -8.27 -1.68 -17.93
N THR A 44 -7.24 -1.12 -18.57
CA THR A 44 -6.04 -1.86 -18.99
C THR A 44 -5.27 -2.36 -17.76
N ALA A 45 -5.04 -1.52 -16.77
CA ALA A 45 -4.38 -1.90 -15.54
C ALA A 45 -5.17 -3.00 -14.80
N PHE A 46 -6.49 -2.86 -14.73
CA PHE A 46 -7.36 -3.85 -14.07
C PHE A 46 -7.36 -5.20 -14.79
N PHE A 47 -7.36 -5.18 -16.12
CA PHE A 47 -7.29 -6.40 -16.94
C PHE A 47 -5.96 -7.16 -16.71
N PHE A 48 -4.83 -6.48 -16.78
CA PHE A 48 -3.54 -7.13 -16.55
C PHE A 48 -3.32 -7.53 -15.09
N PHE A 49 -3.85 -6.78 -14.12
CA PHE A 49 -3.89 -7.19 -12.71
C PHE A 49 -4.68 -8.50 -12.54
N ALA A 50 -5.83 -8.63 -13.19
CA ALA A 50 -6.64 -9.85 -13.19
C ALA A 50 -5.87 -11.04 -13.79
N LEU A 51 -5.22 -10.84 -14.95
CA LEU A 51 -4.36 -11.87 -15.57
C LEU A 51 -3.21 -12.27 -14.66
N GLY A 52 -2.53 -11.30 -14.03
CA GLY A 52 -1.47 -11.56 -13.07
C GLY A 52 -1.95 -12.37 -11.86
N SER A 53 -3.14 -12.04 -11.33
CA SER A 53 -3.75 -12.81 -10.24
C SER A 53 -4.07 -14.25 -10.67
N ILE A 54 -4.59 -14.44 -11.87
CA ILE A 54 -4.83 -15.77 -12.44
C ILE A 54 -3.48 -16.51 -12.62
N LEU A 55 -2.44 -15.83 -13.10
CA LEU A 55 -1.10 -16.42 -13.24
C LEU A 55 -0.54 -16.89 -11.90
N CYS A 56 -0.74 -16.12 -10.81
CA CYS A 56 -0.39 -16.56 -9.45
C CYS A 56 -1.10 -17.87 -9.09
N SER A 57 -2.32 -18.11 -9.57
CA SER A 57 -3.07 -19.33 -9.28
C SER A 57 -2.54 -20.59 -9.96
N PHE A 58 -1.71 -20.44 -10.97
CA PHE A 58 -1.04 -21.56 -11.68
C PHE A 58 0.44 -21.69 -11.31
N ALA A 59 0.91 -20.91 -10.34
CA ALA A 59 2.32 -20.89 -9.96
C ALA A 59 2.71 -22.13 -9.13
N ASN A 60 3.09 -23.20 -9.79
CA ASN A 60 3.52 -24.45 -9.16
C ASN A 60 4.94 -24.37 -8.58
N THR A 61 5.74 -23.36 -8.94
CA THR A 61 7.10 -23.15 -8.46
C THR A 61 7.24 -21.77 -7.81
N TYR A 62 8.18 -21.66 -6.88
CA TYR A 62 8.50 -20.39 -6.21
C TYR A 62 8.87 -19.28 -7.22
N HIS A 63 9.70 -19.59 -8.22
CA HIS A 63 10.13 -18.60 -9.22
C HIS A 63 8.97 -18.10 -10.10
N LEU A 64 8.05 -18.99 -10.46
CA LEU A 64 6.86 -18.61 -11.22
C LEU A 64 5.93 -17.74 -10.35
N MET A 65 5.77 -18.06 -9.05
CA MET A 65 5.03 -17.22 -8.13
C MET A 65 5.69 -15.84 -7.96
N LEU A 66 7.01 -15.78 -7.85
CA LEU A 66 7.76 -14.52 -7.76
C LEU A 66 7.53 -13.63 -8.99
N PHE A 67 7.64 -14.23 -10.19
CA PHE A 67 7.35 -13.52 -11.44
C PHE A 67 5.89 -13.05 -11.52
N ALA A 68 4.95 -13.92 -11.19
CA ALA A 68 3.53 -13.58 -11.20
C ALA A 68 3.18 -12.46 -10.22
N ARG A 69 3.79 -12.46 -9.02
CA ARG A 69 3.65 -11.39 -8.02
C ARG A 69 4.23 -10.07 -8.52
N PHE A 70 5.43 -10.10 -9.12
CA PHE A 70 6.04 -8.92 -9.73
C PHE A 70 5.14 -8.35 -10.86
N PHE A 71 4.66 -9.21 -11.75
CA PHE A 71 3.76 -8.81 -12.84
C PHE A 71 2.44 -8.23 -12.31
N THR A 72 1.81 -8.88 -11.33
CA THR A 72 0.57 -8.39 -10.71
C THR A 72 0.78 -7.04 -10.02
N GLY A 73 1.92 -6.88 -9.35
CA GLY A 73 2.29 -5.63 -8.67
C GLY A 73 2.43 -4.45 -9.63
N LEU A 74 3.03 -4.62 -10.81
CA LEU A 74 3.14 -3.56 -11.82
C LEU A 74 1.80 -2.92 -12.15
N PHE A 75 0.74 -3.70 -12.24
CA PHE A 75 -0.59 -3.19 -12.56
C PHE A 75 -1.39 -2.83 -11.30
N GLY A 76 -1.15 -3.51 -10.17
CA GLY A 76 -1.77 -3.21 -8.89
C GLY A 76 -1.43 -1.81 -8.38
N GLY A 77 -0.16 -1.41 -8.47
CA GLY A 77 0.29 -0.07 -8.07
C GLY A 77 -0.34 1.05 -8.90
N LEU A 78 -0.61 0.81 -10.18
CA LEU A 78 -1.32 1.77 -11.03
C LEU A 78 -2.76 2.00 -10.57
N LEU A 79 -3.45 0.95 -10.12
CA LEU A 79 -4.88 1.01 -9.83
C LEU A 79 -5.22 2.01 -8.74
N GLY A 80 -4.42 2.08 -7.67
CA GLY A 80 -4.65 3.00 -6.56
C GLY A 80 -4.58 4.46 -7.00
N GLY A 81 -3.53 4.84 -7.73
CA GLY A 81 -3.31 6.19 -8.23
C GLY A 81 -4.35 6.60 -9.27
N VAL A 82 -4.59 5.72 -10.27
CA VAL A 82 -5.55 5.99 -11.37
C VAL A 82 -6.97 6.10 -10.85
N SER A 83 -7.38 5.23 -9.91
CA SER A 83 -8.73 5.28 -9.32
C SER A 83 -8.96 6.60 -8.57
N THR A 84 -7.98 7.04 -7.80
CA THR A 84 -8.04 8.30 -7.06
C THR A 84 -8.10 9.49 -8.03
N ALA A 85 -7.28 9.50 -9.07
CA ALA A 85 -7.29 10.54 -10.10
C ALA A 85 -8.63 10.57 -10.86
N TYR A 86 -9.14 9.40 -11.26
CA TYR A 86 -10.42 9.27 -11.95
C TYR A 86 -11.57 9.87 -11.13
N ILE A 87 -11.64 9.56 -9.83
CA ILE A 87 -12.66 10.11 -8.92
C ILE A 87 -12.50 11.63 -8.77
N SER A 88 -11.26 12.11 -8.64
CA SER A 88 -10.98 13.54 -8.50
C SER A 88 -11.39 14.35 -9.73
N ASP A 89 -11.29 13.78 -10.92
CA ASP A 89 -11.69 14.44 -12.16
C ASP A 89 -13.21 14.36 -12.40
N MET A 90 -13.86 13.28 -11.96
CA MET A 90 -15.29 13.04 -12.17
C MET A 90 -16.18 13.75 -11.14
N VAL A 91 -15.70 13.90 -9.91
CA VAL A 91 -16.53 14.37 -8.80
C VAL A 91 -16.18 15.81 -8.42
N PRO A 92 -17.17 16.73 -8.37
CA PRO A 92 -16.99 18.10 -7.92
C PRO A 92 -16.32 18.16 -6.53
N TYR A 93 -15.52 19.21 -6.30
CA TYR A 93 -14.67 19.35 -5.09
C TYR A 93 -15.46 19.15 -3.80
N GLU A 94 -16.66 19.70 -3.70
CA GLU A 94 -17.54 19.66 -2.51
C GLU A 94 -18.00 18.24 -2.14
N ARG A 95 -17.96 17.29 -3.09
CA ARG A 95 -18.43 15.92 -2.92
C ARG A 95 -17.28 14.89 -2.95
N ARG A 96 -16.05 15.31 -3.23
CA ARG A 96 -14.87 14.42 -3.32
C ARG A 96 -14.63 13.64 -2.03
N GLY A 97 -14.80 14.26 -0.88
CA GLY A 97 -14.63 13.60 0.42
C GLY A 97 -15.54 12.38 0.58
N LYS A 98 -16.82 12.52 0.17
CA LYS A 98 -17.78 11.39 0.19
C LYS A 98 -17.37 10.28 -0.78
N ALA A 99 -16.96 10.63 -1.99
CA ALA A 99 -16.55 9.66 -3.00
C ALA A 99 -15.28 8.89 -2.58
N MET A 100 -14.27 9.59 -2.03
CA MET A 100 -13.07 8.97 -1.48
C MET A 100 -13.38 8.10 -0.25
N GLY A 101 -14.35 8.51 0.58
CA GLY A 101 -14.86 7.69 1.67
C GLY A 101 -15.43 6.37 1.19
N ILE A 102 -16.23 6.38 0.12
CA ILE A 102 -16.78 5.16 -0.49
C ILE A 102 -15.65 4.27 -1.05
N LEU A 103 -14.65 4.85 -1.71
CA LEU A 103 -13.48 4.09 -2.19
C LEU A 103 -12.76 3.39 -1.02
N ASN A 104 -12.56 4.12 0.09
CA ASN A 104 -11.89 3.57 1.27
C ASN A 104 -12.73 2.52 2.03
N LEU A 105 -14.05 2.52 1.90
CA LEU A 105 -14.89 1.43 2.42
C LEU A 105 -14.52 0.06 1.83
N GLY A 106 -14.01 0.03 0.60
CA GLY A 106 -13.51 -1.20 -0.03
C GLY A 106 -12.41 -1.87 0.79
N PHE A 107 -11.48 -1.11 1.37
CA PHE A 107 -10.42 -1.65 2.25
C PHE A 107 -11.00 -2.22 3.55
N GLY A 108 -11.99 -1.54 4.14
CA GLY A 108 -12.69 -2.04 5.33
C GLY A 108 -13.43 -3.35 5.05
N LEU A 109 -14.18 -3.42 3.96
CA LEU A 109 -14.89 -4.63 3.53
C LEU A 109 -13.91 -5.76 3.21
N ALA A 110 -12.78 -5.48 2.55
CA ALA A 110 -11.76 -6.48 2.29
C ALA A 110 -11.19 -7.07 3.59
N SER A 111 -11.01 -6.27 4.63
CA SER A 111 -10.51 -6.74 5.92
C SER A 111 -11.54 -7.59 6.67
N ILE A 112 -12.80 -7.16 6.70
CA ILE A 112 -13.87 -7.83 7.48
C ILE A 112 -14.41 -9.08 6.78
N VAL A 113 -14.51 -9.05 5.45
CA VAL A 113 -15.13 -10.12 4.66
C VAL A 113 -14.09 -10.82 3.78
N GLY A 114 -13.28 -10.06 3.04
CA GLY A 114 -12.38 -10.59 2.02
C GLY A 114 -11.29 -11.50 2.60
N ILE A 115 -10.58 -11.06 3.66
CA ILE A 115 -9.51 -11.86 4.26
C ILE A 115 -10.08 -13.12 4.95
N PRO A 116 -11.12 -13.05 5.81
CA PRO A 116 -11.72 -14.26 6.38
C PRO A 116 -12.25 -15.24 5.32
N PHE A 117 -12.86 -14.72 4.25
CA PHE A 117 -13.33 -15.54 3.15
C PHE A 117 -12.18 -16.21 2.38
N ALA A 118 -11.08 -15.50 2.15
CA ALA A 118 -9.88 -16.07 1.55
C ALA A 118 -9.27 -17.19 2.42
N ILE A 119 -9.23 -17.00 3.75
CA ILE A 119 -8.79 -18.04 4.69
C ILE A 119 -9.68 -19.26 4.61
N PHE A 120 -11.01 -19.07 4.67
CA PHE A 120 -12.00 -20.15 4.54
C PHE A 120 -11.80 -20.97 3.25
N ILE A 121 -11.56 -20.30 2.12
CA ILE A 121 -11.31 -20.96 0.84
C ILE A 121 -9.98 -21.72 0.88
N CYS A 122 -8.92 -21.15 1.45
CA CYS A 122 -7.64 -21.86 1.59
C CYS A 122 -7.75 -23.14 2.42
N GLU A 123 -8.67 -23.20 3.36
CA GLU A 123 -8.89 -24.39 4.21
C GLU A 123 -9.65 -25.50 3.49
N HIS A 124 -10.63 -25.16 2.66
CA HIS A 124 -11.55 -26.13 2.04
C HIS A 124 -11.16 -26.53 0.62
N MET A 125 -10.30 -25.73 -0.02
CA MET A 125 -9.87 -25.97 -1.40
C MET A 125 -8.33 -26.07 -1.48
N ASP A 126 -7.68 -25.01 -1.94
CA ASP A 126 -6.22 -24.89 -1.94
C ASP A 126 -5.79 -23.42 -1.81
N VAL A 127 -4.51 -23.18 -1.53
CA VAL A 127 -3.96 -21.82 -1.34
C VAL A 127 -3.92 -20.97 -2.61
N PHE A 128 -4.18 -21.56 -3.77
CA PHE A 128 -4.22 -20.86 -5.06
C PHE A 128 -5.61 -20.32 -5.39
N TRP A 129 -6.66 -20.85 -4.77
CA TRP A 129 -8.03 -20.44 -5.01
C TRP A 129 -8.31 -18.97 -4.74
N PRO A 130 -7.81 -18.33 -3.68
CA PRO A 130 -7.99 -16.90 -3.50
C PRO A 130 -7.48 -16.07 -4.68
N PHE A 131 -6.36 -16.45 -5.28
CA PHE A 131 -5.83 -15.77 -6.48
C PHE A 131 -6.73 -15.96 -7.70
N ARG A 132 -7.28 -17.18 -7.90
CA ARG A 132 -8.26 -17.47 -8.97
C ARG A 132 -9.49 -16.60 -8.80
N MET A 133 -10.04 -16.54 -7.59
CA MET A 133 -11.22 -15.76 -7.30
C MET A 133 -10.99 -14.25 -7.49
N ILE A 134 -9.89 -13.71 -6.99
CA ILE A 134 -9.53 -12.30 -7.21
C ILE A 134 -9.44 -12.03 -8.72
N GLY A 135 -8.75 -12.87 -9.48
CA GLY A 135 -8.64 -12.72 -10.92
C GLY A 135 -9.98 -12.78 -11.63
N ILE A 136 -10.83 -13.77 -11.33
CA ILE A 136 -12.18 -13.91 -11.94
C ILE A 136 -13.07 -12.73 -11.56
N LEU A 137 -13.13 -12.35 -10.27
CA LEU A 137 -13.93 -11.21 -9.82
C LEU A 137 -13.44 -9.92 -10.47
N SER A 138 -12.13 -9.74 -10.63
CA SER A 138 -11.56 -8.60 -11.36
C SER A 138 -11.99 -8.58 -12.82
N LEU A 139 -11.99 -9.70 -13.53
CA LEU A 139 -12.51 -9.77 -14.89
C LEU A 139 -14.01 -9.49 -14.97
N LEU A 140 -14.79 -10.01 -14.02
CA LEU A 140 -16.25 -9.75 -13.96
C LEU A 140 -16.53 -8.26 -13.70
N THR A 141 -15.75 -7.59 -12.87
CA THR A 141 -15.91 -6.14 -12.60
C THR A 141 -15.52 -5.26 -13.79
N LEU A 142 -14.73 -5.77 -14.74
CA LEU A 142 -14.45 -5.04 -15.99
C LEU A 142 -15.72 -4.82 -16.83
N ILE A 143 -16.67 -5.75 -16.81
CA ILE A 143 -17.90 -5.64 -17.60
C ILE A 143 -18.68 -4.36 -17.24
N PRO A 144 -19.12 -4.15 -16.00
CA PRO A 144 -19.79 -2.91 -15.63
C PRO A 144 -18.88 -1.69 -15.75
N ALA A 145 -17.57 -1.82 -15.51
CA ALA A 145 -16.64 -0.71 -15.65
C ALA A 145 -16.54 -0.24 -17.13
N ILE A 146 -16.53 -1.15 -18.09
CA ILE A 146 -16.55 -0.82 -19.52
C ILE A 146 -17.85 -0.11 -19.89
N LEU A 147 -18.98 -0.60 -19.37
CA LEU A 147 -20.31 -0.11 -19.76
C LEU A 147 -20.66 1.23 -19.10
N TYR A 148 -20.37 1.40 -17.81
CA TYR A 148 -20.87 2.53 -17.03
C TYR A 148 -19.85 3.65 -16.78
N LEU A 149 -18.54 3.38 -16.82
CA LEU A 149 -17.57 4.45 -16.62
C LEU A 149 -17.51 5.37 -17.84
N PRO A 150 -17.63 6.70 -17.67
CA PRO A 150 -17.46 7.65 -18.77
C PRO A 150 -15.99 7.75 -19.21
N LYS A 151 -15.76 8.14 -20.46
CA LYS A 151 -14.43 8.51 -20.93
C LYS A 151 -14.03 9.84 -20.32
N MET A 152 -12.77 9.96 -19.89
CA MET A 152 -12.22 11.15 -19.25
C MET A 152 -11.02 11.63 -20.05
N ARG A 153 -11.25 12.60 -20.95
CA ARG A 153 -10.25 13.14 -21.87
C ARG A 153 -10.03 14.63 -21.75
N ASP A 154 -10.83 15.33 -20.93
CA ASP A 154 -10.80 16.80 -20.80
C ASP A 154 -9.46 17.34 -20.31
N HIS A 155 -8.66 16.50 -19.63
CA HIS A 155 -7.33 16.82 -19.14
C HIS A 155 -6.22 16.55 -20.17
N ILE A 156 -6.53 15.93 -21.33
CA ILE A 156 -5.53 15.56 -22.34
C ILE A 156 -5.26 16.77 -23.26
N PRO A 157 -4.00 17.25 -23.35
CA PRO A 157 -3.64 18.28 -24.30
C PRO A 157 -3.90 17.84 -25.75
N PRO A 158 -4.35 18.74 -26.64
CA PRO A 158 -4.77 18.39 -28.01
C PRO A 158 -3.67 17.78 -28.90
N ASP A 159 -2.39 17.93 -28.54
CA ASP A 159 -1.23 17.50 -29.35
C ASP A 159 -0.56 16.19 -28.86
N THR A 160 -1.18 15.42 -27.98
CA THR A 160 -0.57 14.17 -27.46
C THR A 160 -0.74 13.00 -28.42
N ASN A 161 0.32 12.62 -29.11
CA ASN A 161 0.43 11.40 -29.93
C ASN A 161 0.93 10.20 -29.09
N SER A 162 0.04 9.37 -28.72
CA SER A 162 -0.11 8.50 -27.59
C SER A 162 0.96 7.44 -27.23
N ILE A 163 1.48 6.64 -28.11
CA ILE A 163 2.34 5.48 -27.74
C ILE A 163 3.82 5.80 -27.87
N LYS A 164 4.18 6.63 -28.86
CA LYS A 164 5.57 7.05 -29.08
C LYS A 164 6.08 7.93 -27.93
N ASP A 165 5.18 8.70 -27.29
CA ASP A 165 5.52 9.62 -26.20
C ASP A 165 5.82 8.88 -24.88
N ILE A 166 5.22 7.70 -24.63
CA ILE A 166 5.59 6.86 -23.47
C ILE A 166 6.94 6.20 -23.68
N ALA A 167 7.15 5.57 -24.83
CA ALA A 167 8.42 4.96 -25.16
C ALA A 167 9.55 6.01 -25.08
N LEU A 168 9.24 7.24 -25.50
CA LEU A 168 10.15 8.38 -25.41
C LEU A 168 10.38 8.84 -23.96
N ALA A 169 9.33 8.88 -23.12
CA ALA A 169 9.44 9.27 -21.72
C ALA A 169 10.24 8.23 -20.91
N ILE A 170 9.98 6.94 -21.13
CA ILE A 170 10.74 5.85 -20.51
C ILE A 170 12.17 5.81 -21.04
N ALA A 171 12.35 5.95 -22.36
CA ALA A 171 13.66 6.01 -22.98
C ALA A 171 14.44 7.26 -22.54
N SER A 172 13.77 8.40 -22.33
CA SER A 172 14.43 9.62 -21.86
C SER A 172 14.98 9.48 -20.44
N LEU A 173 14.31 8.77 -19.56
CA LEU A 173 14.82 8.49 -18.21
C LEU A 173 16.09 7.63 -18.22
N VAL A 174 16.18 6.68 -19.17
CA VAL A 174 17.29 5.72 -19.25
C VAL A 174 18.41 6.20 -20.18
N VAL A 175 18.08 6.94 -21.25
CA VAL A 175 18.99 7.24 -22.37
C VAL A 175 19.33 8.72 -22.48
N TYR A 176 18.79 9.57 -21.57
CA TYR A 176 18.99 11.03 -21.58
C TYR A 176 20.46 11.47 -21.74
N PRO A 177 21.44 10.87 -21.04
CA PRO A 177 22.85 11.28 -21.22
C PRO A 177 23.37 11.05 -22.65
N PHE A 178 22.80 10.05 -23.36
CA PHE A 178 23.24 9.67 -24.71
C PHE A 178 22.49 10.40 -25.83
N THR A 179 21.16 10.65 -25.67
CA THR A 179 20.32 11.23 -26.71
C THR A 179 20.42 12.75 -26.79
N TYR A 180 20.84 13.40 -25.72
CA TYR A 180 21.01 14.86 -25.68
C TYR A 180 21.95 15.40 -26.77
N TYR A 181 22.97 14.63 -27.14
CA TYR A 181 23.97 15.01 -28.14
C TYR A 181 23.63 14.57 -29.57
N LEU A 182 22.74 13.60 -29.77
CA LEU A 182 22.55 12.93 -31.05
C LEU A 182 21.30 13.38 -31.85
N PHE A 183 20.27 13.95 -31.21
CA PHE A 183 19.01 14.28 -31.89
C PHE A 183 18.42 15.63 -31.45
N PRO A 184 18.63 16.72 -32.22
CA PRO A 184 18.15 18.07 -31.87
C PRO A 184 16.63 18.20 -31.81
N ASP A 185 15.87 17.51 -32.69
CA ASP A 185 14.41 17.56 -32.75
C ASP A 185 13.72 16.87 -31.56
N LEU A 186 14.43 15.95 -30.93
CA LEU A 186 14.00 15.31 -29.68
C LEU A 186 14.05 16.27 -28.49
N LYS A 187 14.84 17.35 -28.61
CA LYS A 187 15.13 18.33 -27.55
C LYS A 187 13.87 19.06 -27.06
N ILE A 188 12.97 19.43 -27.97
CA ILE A 188 11.75 20.20 -27.64
C ILE A 188 10.74 19.30 -26.89
N LYS A 189 10.57 18.06 -27.33
CA LYS A 189 9.70 17.08 -26.66
C LYS A 189 10.29 16.60 -25.32
N LEU A 190 11.61 16.45 -25.27
CA LEU A 190 12.32 16.13 -24.04
C LEU A 190 12.19 17.25 -23.00
N GLN A 191 12.18 18.52 -23.43
CA GLN A 191 12.11 19.68 -22.54
C GLN A 191 10.78 19.76 -21.79
N SER A 192 9.66 19.34 -22.41
CA SER A 192 8.36 19.24 -21.72
C SER A 192 8.31 18.10 -20.69
N HIS A 193 9.07 17.02 -20.92
CA HIS A 193 9.18 15.91 -19.95
C HIS A 193 10.15 16.25 -18.83
N ILE A 194 11.23 16.99 -19.15
CA ILE A 194 12.19 17.51 -18.13
C ILE A 194 11.49 18.50 -17.20
N SER A 195 10.57 19.34 -17.69
CA SER A 195 9.81 20.25 -16.84
C SER A 195 8.95 19.46 -15.83
N LYS A 196 8.30 18.39 -16.25
CA LYS A 196 7.53 17.50 -15.34
C LYS A 196 8.42 16.83 -14.31
N ILE A 197 9.60 16.36 -14.71
CA ILE A 197 10.60 15.79 -13.78
C ILE A 197 11.10 16.88 -12.82
N ALA A 198 11.38 18.08 -13.32
CA ALA A 198 11.81 19.19 -12.49
C ALA A 198 10.76 19.62 -11.46
N GLU A 199 9.48 19.57 -11.83
CA GLU A 199 8.36 19.83 -10.93
C GLU A 199 8.21 18.76 -9.83
N VAL A 200 8.40 17.48 -10.17
CA VAL A 200 8.45 16.39 -9.18
C VAL A 200 9.66 16.56 -8.25
N LEU A 201 10.83 16.90 -8.81
CA LEU A 201 12.03 17.17 -8.03
C LEU A 201 11.89 18.41 -7.14
N GLN A 202 11.09 19.39 -7.54
CA GLN A 202 10.80 20.58 -6.72
C GLN A 202 10.02 20.22 -5.47
N VAL A 203 9.04 19.30 -5.56
CA VAL A 203 8.34 18.74 -4.39
C VAL A 203 9.33 18.04 -3.46
N LEU A 204 10.31 17.32 -4.02
CA LEU A 204 11.34 16.63 -3.25
C LEU A 204 12.41 17.55 -2.66
N LYS A 205 12.50 18.84 -3.07
CA LYS A 205 13.40 19.84 -2.47
C LYS A 205 12.77 20.56 -1.27
N ASP A 206 11.47 20.58 -1.17
CA ASP A 206 10.77 21.18 -0.04
C ASP A 206 10.98 20.35 1.22
N ARG A 207 11.58 20.95 2.25
CA ARG A 207 11.93 20.27 3.51
C ARG A 207 10.73 19.80 4.29
N ASN A 208 9.61 20.54 4.24
CA ASN A 208 8.36 20.15 4.90
C ASN A 208 7.76 18.91 4.22
N LEU A 209 7.73 18.92 2.89
CA LEU A 209 7.22 17.78 2.11
C LEU A 209 8.13 16.55 2.24
N GLN A 210 9.46 16.73 2.30
CA GLN A 210 10.38 15.64 2.60
C GLN A 210 10.07 15.01 3.97
N ASN A 211 9.88 15.82 5.01
CA ASN A 211 9.54 15.32 6.35
C ASN A 211 8.21 14.56 6.32
N ALA A 212 7.20 15.04 5.61
CA ALA A 212 5.91 14.37 5.48
C ALA A 212 6.02 13.05 4.70
N LEU A 213 6.82 12.98 3.64
CA LEU A 213 7.09 11.75 2.88
C LEU A 213 7.85 10.72 3.72
N MET A 214 8.93 11.15 4.39
CA MET A 214 9.73 10.29 5.28
C MET A 214 8.90 9.78 6.45
N PHE A 215 8.07 10.64 7.06
CA PHE A 215 7.14 10.24 8.10
C PHE A 215 6.18 9.15 7.62
N GLY A 216 5.56 9.34 6.46
CA GLY A 216 4.66 8.35 5.86
C GLY A 216 5.37 7.03 5.55
N PHE A 217 6.57 7.09 4.97
CA PHE A 217 7.39 5.93 4.65
C PHE A 217 7.73 5.11 5.91
N PHE A 218 8.29 5.74 6.94
CA PHE A 218 8.68 5.02 8.17
C PHE A 218 7.48 4.52 8.96
N LEU A 219 6.36 5.26 8.97
CA LEU A 219 5.15 4.81 9.65
C LEU A 219 4.61 3.50 9.04
N VAL A 220 4.59 3.42 7.71
CA VAL A 220 4.16 2.22 6.99
C VAL A 220 5.19 1.10 7.14
N LEU A 221 6.49 1.42 7.08
CA LEU A 221 7.59 0.47 7.27
C LEU A 221 7.45 -0.27 8.62
N GLY A 222 7.33 0.48 9.72
CA GLY A 222 7.20 -0.13 11.05
C GLY A 222 5.91 -0.92 11.23
N HIS A 223 4.81 -0.47 10.60
CA HIS A 223 3.53 -1.17 10.66
C HIS A 223 3.56 -2.51 9.92
N PHE A 224 3.93 -2.49 8.64
CA PHE A 224 3.92 -3.70 7.81
C PHE A 224 5.02 -4.70 8.16
N MET A 225 6.15 -4.26 8.71
CA MET A 225 7.19 -5.15 9.19
C MET A 225 6.67 -6.09 10.30
N PHE A 226 5.77 -5.61 11.17
CA PHE A 226 5.15 -6.40 12.22
C PHE A 226 3.94 -7.20 11.71
N ILE A 227 3.00 -6.55 11.00
CA ILE A 227 1.72 -7.15 10.63
C ILE A 227 1.86 -8.27 9.59
N SER A 228 2.86 -8.21 8.69
CA SER A 228 3.06 -9.21 7.64
C SER A 228 3.36 -10.61 8.16
N PHE A 229 3.89 -10.72 9.38
CA PHE A 229 4.28 -11.99 9.99
C PHE A 229 3.42 -12.40 11.19
N ILE A 230 2.39 -11.62 11.53
CA ILE A 230 1.54 -11.91 12.70
C ILE A 230 0.82 -13.26 12.55
N ASN A 231 0.24 -13.55 11.39
CA ASN A 231 -0.42 -14.84 11.15
C ASN A 231 0.53 -16.04 11.24
N PRO A 232 1.68 -16.04 10.54
CA PRO A 232 2.69 -17.08 10.74
C PRO A 232 3.13 -17.25 12.20
N TYR A 233 3.22 -16.15 12.96
CA TYR A 233 3.57 -16.19 14.37
C TYR A 233 2.47 -16.81 15.24
N LEU A 234 1.22 -16.41 15.07
CA LEU A 234 0.09 -16.98 15.81
C LEU A 234 -0.06 -18.49 15.57
N VAL A 235 0.07 -18.90 14.32
CA VAL A 235 -0.06 -20.32 13.94
C VAL A 235 1.19 -21.13 14.35
N GLY A 236 2.38 -20.59 14.14
CA GLY A 236 3.63 -21.29 14.40
C GLY A 236 3.99 -21.34 15.89
N ASN A 237 3.86 -20.22 16.60
CA ASN A 237 4.37 -20.07 17.96
C ASN A 237 3.30 -20.25 19.04
N LEU A 238 2.06 -19.80 18.78
CA LEU A 238 0.96 -19.90 19.75
C LEU A 238 0.04 -21.11 19.47
N GLY A 239 0.34 -21.93 18.46
CA GLY A 239 -0.40 -23.15 18.18
C GLY A 239 -1.81 -22.94 17.65
N PHE A 240 -2.14 -21.74 17.17
CA PHE A 240 -3.47 -21.47 16.60
C PHE A 240 -3.64 -22.19 15.27
N LYS A 241 -4.85 -22.68 15.02
CA LYS A 241 -5.19 -23.17 13.68
C LYS A 241 -5.32 -22.00 12.71
N LEU A 242 -5.10 -22.25 11.43
CA LEU A 242 -5.27 -21.23 10.41
C LEU A 242 -6.69 -20.64 10.43
N GLU A 243 -7.70 -21.49 10.68
CA GLU A 243 -9.10 -21.09 10.81
C GLU A 243 -9.36 -20.10 11.96
N ASP A 244 -8.58 -20.14 13.04
CA ASP A 244 -8.73 -19.22 14.16
C ASP A 244 -8.30 -17.79 13.79
N THR A 245 -7.35 -17.65 12.85
CA THR A 245 -6.82 -16.36 12.44
C THR A 245 -7.85 -15.49 11.72
N LYS A 246 -8.91 -16.07 11.13
CA LYS A 246 -10.02 -15.30 10.54
C LYS A 246 -10.72 -14.42 11.58
N TRP A 247 -10.85 -14.92 12.82
CA TRP A 247 -11.49 -14.17 13.90
C TRP A 247 -10.71 -12.91 14.27
N MET A 248 -9.40 -12.93 14.17
CA MET A 248 -8.55 -11.75 14.38
C MET A 248 -8.94 -10.60 13.42
N TYR A 249 -9.14 -10.90 12.15
CA TYR A 249 -9.52 -9.89 11.15
C TYR A 249 -10.98 -9.43 11.32
N ILE A 250 -11.89 -10.34 11.65
CA ILE A 250 -13.29 -10.00 11.91
C ILE A 250 -13.41 -9.09 13.12
N VAL A 251 -12.84 -9.51 14.25
CA VAL A 251 -12.85 -8.73 15.51
C VAL A 251 -12.12 -7.41 15.32
N GLY A 252 -10.95 -7.42 14.69
CA GLY A 252 -10.18 -6.21 14.40
C GLY A 252 -10.95 -5.24 13.49
N GLY A 253 -11.52 -5.73 12.41
CA GLY A 253 -12.29 -4.90 11.47
C GLY A 253 -13.55 -4.29 12.10
N ILE A 254 -14.30 -5.08 12.87
CA ILE A 254 -15.48 -4.59 13.63
C ILE A 254 -15.04 -3.53 14.65
N SER A 255 -13.97 -3.80 15.41
CA SER A 255 -13.46 -2.87 16.42
C SER A 255 -13.04 -1.53 15.79
N VAL A 256 -12.35 -1.55 14.66
CA VAL A 256 -11.97 -0.34 13.91
C VAL A 256 -13.21 0.40 13.43
N SER A 257 -14.19 -0.31 12.85
CA SER A 257 -15.39 0.31 12.31
C SER A 257 -16.22 1.02 13.40
N LEU A 258 -16.34 0.42 14.58
CA LEU A 258 -17.05 1.00 15.70
C LEU A 258 -16.30 2.18 16.35
N THR A 259 -14.97 2.13 16.38
CA THR A 259 -14.17 3.16 17.07
C THR A 259 -13.73 4.31 16.16
N SER A 260 -13.70 4.14 14.83
CA SER A 260 -13.25 5.16 13.88
C SER A 260 -13.96 6.52 14.03
N PRO A 261 -15.30 6.62 14.21
CA PRO A 261 -15.96 7.92 14.40
C PRO A 261 -15.53 8.61 15.71
N THR A 262 -15.32 7.84 16.77
CA THR A 262 -14.85 8.35 18.07
C THR A 262 -13.41 8.84 17.98
N ILE A 263 -12.55 8.06 17.29
CA ILE A 263 -11.16 8.43 17.02
C ILE A 263 -11.10 9.70 16.17
N GLY A 264 -11.95 9.83 15.15
CA GLY A 264 -12.05 11.07 14.35
C GLY A 264 -12.35 12.29 15.22
N LYS A 265 -13.38 12.22 16.06
CA LYS A 265 -13.70 13.29 17.01
C LYS A 265 -12.55 13.59 17.98
N PHE A 266 -11.86 12.55 18.48
CA PHE A 266 -10.69 12.70 19.34
C PHE A 266 -9.55 13.47 18.63
N ILE A 267 -9.30 13.17 17.35
CA ILE A 267 -8.31 13.87 16.53
C ILE A 267 -8.70 15.34 16.31
N ASP A 268 -9.97 15.61 16.04
CA ASP A 268 -10.47 16.96 15.82
C ASP A 268 -10.41 17.83 17.09
N THR A 269 -10.67 17.23 18.28
CA THR A 269 -10.69 17.97 19.57
C THR A 269 -9.31 18.21 20.13
N LEU A 270 -8.41 17.22 20.08
CA LEU A 270 -7.06 17.31 20.68
C LEU A 270 -5.99 17.82 19.71
N GLY A 271 -6.33 17.90 18.41
CA GLY A 271 -5.40 18.26 17.36
C GLY A 271 -4.61 17.06 16.84
N LYS A 272 -4.27 17.11 15.55
CA LYS A 272 -3.70 16.01 14.74
C LYS A 272 -2.41 15.44 15.32
N LEU A 273 -1.44 16.30 15.66
CA LEU A 273 -0.12 15.89 16.15
C LEU A 273 -0.20 15.27 17.56
N LYS A 274 -0.99 15.87 18.45
CA LYS A 274 -1.12 15.37 19.83
C LYS A 274 -1.83 14.01 19.84
N SER A 275 -2.89 13.87 19.05
CA SER A 275 -3.61 12.61 18.88
C SER A 275 -2.72 11.51 18.29
N PHE A 276 -1.93 11.85 17.28
CA PHE A 276 -0.95 10.91 16.71
C PHE A 276 0.02 10.39 17.77
N ARG A 277 0.62 11.29 18.58
CA ARG A 277 1.56 10.91 19.65
C ARG A 277 0.93 9.97 20.67
N ILE A 278 -0.29 10.23 21.10
CA ILE A 278 -0.99 9.37 22.06
C ILE A 278 -1.27 7.99 21.44
N LEU A 279 -1.84 7.96 20.25
CA LEU A 279 -2.27 6.73 19.60
C LEU A 279 -1.08 5.83 19.21
N ILE A 280 0.06 6.40 18.80
CA ILE A 280 1.25 5.61 18.48
C ILE A 280 1.86 5.00 19.76
N LEU A 281 1.93 5.74 20.84
CA LEU A 281 2.41 5.22 22.14
C LEU A 281 1.51 4.08 22.65
N LEU A 282 0.18 4.26 22.56
CA LEU A 282 -0.77 3.21 22.93
C LEU A 282 -0.64 1.97 22.01
N SER A 283 -0.29 2.16 20.73
CA SER A 283 -0.10 1.03 19.82
C SER A 283 1.13 0.17 20.13
N PHE A 284 2.12 0.69 20.86
CA PHE A 284 3.29 -0.09 21.27
C PHE A 284 2.94 -1.19 22.27
N ILE A 285 1.93 -0.98 23.12
CA ILE A 285 1.52 -1.95 24.14
C ILE A 285 1.12 -3.30 23.50
N PRO A 286 0.10 -3.38 22.62
CA PRO A 286 -0.28 -4.66 22.03
C PRO A 286 0.81 -5.26 21.12
N ILE A 287 1.64 -4.45 20.46
CA ILE A 287 2.77 -4.93 19.65
C ILE A 287 3.79 -5.67 20.52
N LEU A 288 4.19 -5.07 21.64
CA LEU A 288 5.13 -5.68 22.58
C LEU A 288 4.52 -6.89 23.27
N VAL A 289 3.26 -6.79 23.73
CA VAL A 289 2.59 -7.90 24.42
C VAL A 289 2.52 -9.12 23.51
N ILE A 290 2.02 -9.01 22.27
CA ILE A 290 1.84 -10.18 21.40
C ILE A 290 3.17 -10.81 20.99
N SER A 291 4.25 -10.02 20.88
CA SER A 291 5.57 -10.54 20.51
C SER A 291 6.32 -11.28 21.63
N HIS A 292 5.83 -11.20 22.87
CA HIS A 292 6.45 -11.84 24.04
C HIS A 292 5.56 -12.91 24.69
N ILE A 293 4.32 -13.07 24.22
CA ILE A 293 3.44 -14.12 24.71
C ILE A 293 3.89 -15.45 24.13
N HIS A 294 4.11 -16.45 25.00
CA HIS A 294 4.42 -17.81 24.62
C HIS A 294 3.21 -18.74 24.66
N GLU A 295 2.21 -18.41 25.48
CA GLU A 295 0.96 -19.14 25.62
C GLU A 295 -0.19 -18.13 25.72
N ALA A 296 -1.21 -18.27 24.91
CA ALA A 296 -2.40 -17.44 24.98
C ALA A 296 -3.65 -18.24 24.63
N SER A 297 -4.74 -18.00 25.36
CA SER A 297 -6.04 -18.43 24.89
C SER A 297 -6.45 -17.63 23.64
N ILE A 298 -7.27 -18.22 22.77
CA ILE A 298 -7.81 -17.53 21.59
C ILE A 298 -8.45 -16.19 21.96
N MET A 299 -9.23 -16.17 23.06
CA MET A 299 -9.91 -14.95 23.54
C MET A 299 -8.92 -13.84 23.92
N MET A 300 -7.83 -14.19 24.61
CA MET A 300 -6.79 -13.22 24.97
C MET A 300 -6.09 -12.67 23.75
N ALA A 301 -5.74 -13.51 22.78
CA ALA A 301 -5.10 -13.08 21.55
C ALA A 301 -6.04 -12.17 20.70
N LEU A 302 -7.32 -12.51 20.62
CA LEU A 302 -8.32 -11.69 19.91
C LEU A 302 -8.48 -10.32 20.58
N LEU A 303 -8.47 -10.25 21.91
CA LEU A 303 -8.55 -8.98 22.62
C LEU A 303 -7.32 -8.09 22.34
N ILE A 304 -6.11 -8.67 22.42
CA ILE A 304 -4.87 -7.93 22.12
C ILE A 304 -4.88 -7.45 20.66
N CYS A 305 -5.30 -8.30 19.72
CA CYS A 305 -5.43 -7.94 18.32
C CYS A 305 -6.46 -6.83 18.11
N ALA A 306 -7.61 -6.85 18.80
CA ALA A 306 -8.60 -5.77 18.72
C ALA A 306 -8.00 -4.43 19.11
N PHE A 307 -7.31 -4.33 20.25
CA PHE A 307 -6.60 -3.12 20.67
C PHE A 307 -5.51 -2.70 19.67
N MET A 308 -4.76 -3.68 19.15
CA MET A 308 -3.74 -3.42 18.12
C MET A 308 -4.37 -2.78 16.89
N PHE A 309 -5.48 -3.31 16.38
CA PHE A 309 -6.16 -2.77 15.20
C PHE A 309 -6.72 -1.37 15.46
N ILE A 310 -7.34 -1.13 16.63
CA ILE A 310 -7.89 0.18 17.03
C ILE A 310 -6.78 1.25 17.05
N PHE A 311 -5.69 1.00 17.77
CA PHE A 311 -4.62 2.00 17.93
C PHE A 311 -3.83 2.20 16.64
N ASN A 312 -3.59 1.12 15.87
CA ASN A 312 -2.93 1.22 14.57
C ASN A 312 -3.78 2.01 13.57
N SER A 313 -5.08 1.74 13.49
CA SER A 313 -5.99 2.52 12.62
C SER A 313 -6.04 3.97 13.06
N GLY A 314 -6.17 4.24 14.35
CA GLY A 314 -6.23 5.60 14.88
C GLY A 314 -4.98 6.41 14.58
N ARG A 315 -3.78 5.86 14.79
CA ARG A 315 -2.53 6.56 14.47
C ARG A 315 -2.39 6.81 12.97
N MET A 316 -2.89 5.88 12.12
CA MET A 316 -2.86 6.03 10.65
C MET A 316 -3.79 7.16 10.20
N ILE A 317 -5.00 7.29 10.79
CA ILE A 317 -5.92 8.39 10.50
C ILE A 317 -5.29 9.74 10.88
N ALA A 318 -4.72 9.85 12.07
CA ALA A 318 -4.06 11.08 12.53
C ALA A 318 -2.84 11.43 11.64
N ALA A 319 -2.03 10.44 11.26
CA ALA A 319 -0.89 10.62 10.37
C ALA A 319 -1.32 11.05 8.97
N GLN A 320 -2.35 10.43 8.42
CA GLN A 320 -2.90 10.77 7.10
C GLN A 320 -3.30 12.25 7.03
N THR A 321 -3.98 12.76 8.07
CA THR A 321 -4.40 14.16 8.13
C THR A 321 -3.23 15.14 8.25
N LEU A 322 -2.13 14.75 8.94
CA LEU A 322 -0.90 15.54 8.98
C LEU A 322 -0.22 15.58 7.61
N ILE A 323 -0.05 14.41 6.99
CA ILE A 323 0.66 14.28 5.70
C ILE A 323 -0.08 15.02 4.58
N THR A 324 -1.41 14.87 4.50
CA THR A 324 -2.21 15.49 3.43
C THR A 324 -2.39 16.98 3.59
N GLY A 325 -2.18 17.51 4.79
CA GLY A 325 -2.19 18.93 5.07
C GLY A 325 -0.84 19.63 4.86
N ALA A 326 0.23 18.91 4.58
CA ALA A 326 1.57 19.49 4.39
C ALA A 326 1.75 20.23 3.04
N PRO A 327 1.29 19.69 1.87
CA PRO A 327 1.47 20.35 0.58
C PRO A 327 0.49 21.51 0.38
N SER A 328 0.93 22.54 -0.38
CA SER A 328 0.03 23.56 -0.93
C SER A 328 -0.94 22.94 -1.96
N GLU A 329 -1.99 23.68 -2.33
CA GLU A 329 -2.96 23.20 -3.34
C GLU A 329 -2.29 22.83 -4.67
N GLU A 330 -1.35 23.65 -5.14
CA GLU A 330 -0.61 23.44 -6.38
C GLU A 330 0.29 22.19 -6.35
N GLN A 331 0.86 21.87 -5.19
CA GLN A 331 1.78 20.75 -5.00
C GLN A 331 1.06 19.44 -4.65
N ARG A 332 -0.20 19.52 -4.18
CA ARG A 332 -0.94 18.39 -3.59
C ARG A 332 -1.03 17.17 -4.51
N GLY A 333 -1.36 17.37 -5.78
CA GLY A 333 -1.49 16.26 -6.74
C GLY A 333 -0.18 15.47 -6.91
N LYS A 334 0.92 16.18 -7.16
CA LYS A 334 2.26 15.59 -7.36
C LYS A 334 2.75 14.91 -6.09
N PHE A 335 2.58 15.57 -4.95
CA PHE A 335 2.93 15.03 -3.64
C PHE A 335 2.21 13.70 -3.34
N LEU A 336 0.91 13.63 -3.60
CA LEU A 336 0.12 12.42 -3.34
C LEU A 336 0.56 11.24 -4.22
N VAL A 337 0.96 11.48 -5.45
CA VAL A 337 1.50 10.43 -6.33
C VAL A 337 2.84 9.90 -5.82
N ILE A 338 3.78 10.80 -5.49
CA ILE A 338 5.08 10.41 -4.91
C ILE A 338 4.85 9.64 -3.60
N ARG A 339 3.95 10.13 -2.76
CA ARG A 339 3.59 9.48 -1.51
C ARG A 339 3.06 8.05 -1.74
N SER A 340 2.15 7.85 -2.71
CA SER A 340 1.59 6.52 -3.00
C SER A 340 2.68 5.54 -3.41
N SER A 341 3.59 5.96 -4.29
CA SER A 341 4.75 5.15 -4.68
C SER A 341 5.64 4.78 -3.48
N LEU A 342 5.95 5.76 -2.61
CA LEU A 342 6.77 5.52 -1.41
C LEU A 342 6.08 4.59 -0.41
N ILE A 343 4.76 4.63 -0.27
CA ILE A 343 4.00 3.71 0.58
C ILE A 343 4.14 2.28 0.06
N GLU A 344 3.88 2.05 -1.22
CA GLU A 344 4.04 0.73 -1.85
C GLU A 344 5.46 0.18 -1.66
N MET A 345 6.47 1.01 -1.91
CA MET A 345 7.87 0.62 -1.68
C MET A 345 8.14 0.31 -0.20
N SER A 346 7.59 1.11 0.72
CA SER A 346 7.73 0.90 2.16
C SER A 346 7.14 -0.44 2.61
N GLU A 347 5.98 -0.83 2.09
CA GLU A 347 5.36 -2.14 2.35
C GLU A 347 6.28 -3.28 1.89
N GLY A 348 6.88 -3.17 0.70
CA GLY A 348 7.84 -4.15 0.20
C GLY A 348 9.09 -4.25 1.07
N PHE A 349 9.73 -3.12 1.35
CA PHE A 349 10.93 -3.09 2.21
C PHE A 349 10.65 -3.60 3.62
N SER A 350 9.46 -3.32 4.17
CA SER A 350 9.06 -3.80 5.48
C SER A 350 9.01 -5.33 5.55
N ALA A 351 8.40 -5.97 4.55
CA ALA A 351 8.35 -7.41 4.45
C ALA A 351 9.75 -8.01 4.25
N LEU A 352 10.56 -7.41 3.39
CA LEU A 352 11.93 -7.86 3.13
C LEU A 352 12.80 -7.82 4.41
N ILE A 353 12.80 -6.68 5.11
CA ILE A 353 13.57 -6.50 6.36
C ILE A 353 13.07 -7.49 7.41
N GLY A 354 11.76 -7.61 7.59
CA GLY A 354 11.18 -8.59 8.50
C GLY A 354 11.58 -10.03 8.18
N GLY A 355 11.55 -10.41 6.91
CA GLY A 355 11.95 -11.75 6.47
C GLY A 355 13.45 -12.05 6.58
N LEU A 356 14.31 -11.01 6.61
CA LEU A 356 15.75 -11.15 6.86
C LEU A 356 16.06 -11.35 8.36
N ILE A 357 15.24 -10.77 9.24
CA ILE A 357 15.40 -10.89 10.71
C ILE A 357 14.84 -12.21 11.22
N LEU A 358 13.70 -12.62 10.68
CA LEU A 358 13.02 -13.83 11.09
C LEU A 358 13.75 -15.07 10.60
N THR A 359 13.87 -16.04 11.51
CA THR A 359 14.28 -17.40 11.17
C THR A 359 13.18 -18.38 11.57
N ARG A 360 13.08 -19.48 10.87
CA ARG A 360 12.16 -20.56 11.21
C ARG A 360 12.97 -21.75 11.71
N ASP A 361 12.63 -22.19 12.89
CA ASP A 361 13.18 -23.43 13.45
C ASP A 361 12.69 -24.62 12.61
N GLU A 362 13.61 -25.46 12.14
CA GLU A 362 13.29 -26.58 11.25
C GLU A 362 12.58 -27.73 11.99
N VAL A 363 12.82 -27.88 13.28
CA VAL A 363 12.26 -28.95 14.11
C VAL A 363 10.86 -28.59 14.62
N THR A 364 10.73 -27.42 15.24
CA THR A 364 9.49 -26.99 15.88
C THR A 364 8.56 -26.22 14.92
N GLY A 365 9.12 -25.66 13.85
CA GLY A 365 8.40 -24.78 12.93
C GLY A 365 8.12 -23.39 13.49
N HIS A 366 8.62 -23.06 14.70
CA HIS A 366 8.43 -21.76 15.34
C HIS A 366 9.19 -20.67 14.61
N LEU A 367 8.62 -19.47 14.57
CA LEU A 367 9.31 -18.26 14.14
C LEU A 367 10.12 -17.71 15.30
N GLN A 368 11.43 -17.61 15.10
CA GLN A 368 12.35 -16.98 16.04
C GLN A 368 12.55 -15.51 15.67
N ASN A 369 12.96 -14.69 16.64
CA ASN A 369 13.31 -13.28 16.47
C ASN A 369 12.11 -12.33 16.20
N TYR A 370 10.86 -12.76 16.39
CA TYR A 370 9.69 -11.90 16.16
C TYR A 370 9.65 -10.72 17.17
N ASN A 371 10.20 -10.88 18.36
CA ASN A 371 10.38 -9.83 19.34
C ASN A 371 11.32 -8.71 18.85
N TYR A 372 12.37 -9.03 18.07
CA TYR A 372 13.24 -8.00 17.49
C TYR A 372 12.50 -7.14 16.48
N ILE A 373 11.59 -7.72 15.69
CA ILE A 373 10.71 -6.96 14.80
C ILE A 373 9.84 -5.97 15.59
N ALA A 374 9.28 -6.40 16.73
CA ALA A 374 8.50 -5.52 17.58
C ALA A 374 9.35 -4.36 18.14
N TYR A 375 10.58 -4.62 18.59
CA TYR A 375 11.48 -3.57 19.07
C TYR A 375 11.83 -2.57 17.96
N ILE A 376 12.14 -3.05 16.76
CA ILE A 376 12.44 -2.18 15.61
C ILE A 376 11.19 -1.36 15.21
N ALA A 377 10.01 -1.96 15.23
CA ALA A 377 8.76 -1.26 14.96
C ALA A 377 8.49 -0.13 15.97
N VAL A 378 8.80 -0.36 17.25
CA VAL A 378 8.73 0.67 18.31
C VAL A 378 9.75 1.78 18.08
N LEU A 379 11.01 1.45 17.76
CA LEU A 379 12.06 2.43 17.47
C LEU A 379 11.69 3.31 16.26
N ILE A 380 11.19 2.70 15.20
CA ILE A 380 10.66 3.41 14.03
C ILE A 380 9.48 4.29 14.45
N GLY A 381 8.60 3.81 15.32
CA GLY A 381 7.49 4.59 15.86
C GLY A 381 7.95 5.83 16.63
N ILE A 382 9.03 5.74 17.41
CA ILE A 382 9.64 6.88 18.10
C ILE A 382 10.20 7.88 17.08
N LEU A 383 10.90 7.39 16.03
CA LEU A 383 11.34 8.24 14.91
C LEU A 383 10.15 8.96 14.24
N CYS A 384 9.03 8.27 14.07
CA CYS A 384 7.81 8.87 13.52
C CYS A 384 7.25 9.99 14.41
N ILE A 385 7.34 9.89 15.74
CA ILE A 385 6.95 10.99 16.65
C ILE A 385 7.81 12.23 16.39
N TYR A 386 9.12 12.04 16.20
CA TYR A 386 10.03 13.13 15.86
C TYR A 386 9.73 13.74 14.49
N LEU A 387 9.59 12.92 13.45
CA LEU A 387 9.30 13.40 12.09
C LEU A 387 7.96 14.13 12.01
N ALA A 388 6.91 13.59 12.65
CA ALA A 388 5.60 14.24 12.72
C ALA A 388 5.67 15.64 13.34
N SER A 389 6.57 15.87 14.31
CA SER A 389 6.76 17.20 14.93
C SER A 389 7.41 18.23 14.02
N LYS A 390 8.00 17.81 12.91
CA LYS A 390 8.66 18.68 11.91
C LYS A 390 7.74 19.03 10.74
N ILE A 391 6.53 18.47 10.71
CA ILE A 391 5.57 18.75 9.64
C ILE A 391 4.77 19.99 10.00
N GLU A 392 4.85 20.98 9.13
CA GLU A 392 4.01 22.16 9.16
C GLU A 392 2.80 21.93 8.27
N VAL A 393 1.61 22.04 8.84
CA VAL A 393 0.34 21.92 8.11
C VAL A 393 0.00 23.30 7.58
N ASN A 394 -0.12 23.45 6.26
CA ASN A 394 -0.63 24.66 5.66
C ASN A 394 -2.10 24.79 6.09
N SER A 395 -2.36 25.66 7.08
CA SER A 395 -3.72 26.10 7.38
C SER A 395 -4.15 27.05 6.27
N GLU A 396 -5.27 26.73 5.63
CA GLU A 396 -6.00 27.68 4.80
C GLU A 396 -6.35 28.94 5.58
#